data_d9e02e47a9ed88cbe4c33f6fa65ae89f
#
_entry.id   d9e02e47a9ed88cbe4c33f6fa65ae89f
#
_cell.length_a   1.000
_cell.length_b   1.000
_cell.length_c   1.000
_cell.angle_alpha   90.00
_cell.angle_beta   90.00
_cell.angle_gamma   90.00
#
_symmetry.space_group_name_H-M   'P 1'
#
loop_
_entity.id
_entity.type
_entity.pdbx_description
1 polymer ?
#
loop_
_entity_poly.entity_id
_entity_poly.type
_entity_poly.pdbx_seq_one_letter_code
_entity_poly.pdbx_strand_id
1 'polypeptide(L)'
;QSFDSVASIESTLTTICQVQGVDDAVVLAFPTAVIVQTGEGKQSSVGLQTNFGGSLRYDQIAALYELIGTLKFSRIEPVEANHRLDEISSLPPKFPWVMRVIGYSLFAAGFSLILQPTPATVVTCALLGLLIGAIYLTNWPTLQLVLPAVVSFVVTAIVLVASRQFGLEDPIRILVPVLVMFLPGAAITI
;
A
#
# COMPACT_ATOMS: atom_id res chain seq x y z
N GLN A 1 -2.07 2.84 -5.45
CA GLN A 1 -2.74 1.88 -6.35
C GLN A 1 -3.80 1.19 -5.51
N SER A 2 -5.07 1.45 -5.79
CA SER A 2 -6.15 0.59 -5.35
C SER A 2 -6.00 -0.73 -6.10
N PHE A 3 -6.17 -1.85 -5.41
CA PHE A 3 -6.10 -3.19 -6.03
C PHE A 3 -7.34 -3.51 -6.87
N ASP A 4 -8.03 -2.50 -7.39
CA ASP A 4 -9.19 -2.65 -8.24
C ASP A 4 -8.80 -3.08 -9.64
N SER A 5 -9.61 -3.93 -10.25
CA SER A 5 -9.43 -4.31 -11.66
C SER A 5 -9.63 -3.10 -12.57
N VAL A 6 -8.93 -3.08 -13.69
CA VAL A 6 -9.04 -2.02 -14.71
C VAL A 6 -10.51 -1.78 -15.11
N ALA A 7 -11.27 -2.86 -15.30
CA ALA A 7 -12.69 -2.77 -15.63
C ALA A 7 -13.55 -2.10 -14.52
N SER A 8 -13.20 -2.32 -13.24
CA SER A 8 -13.88 -1.66 -12.12
C SER A 8 -13.57 -0.17 -12.08
N ILE A 9 -12.33 0.22 -12.39
CA ILE A 9 -11.92 1.63 -12.46
C ILE A 9 -12.65 2.34 -13.60
N GLU A 10 -12.69 1.75 -14.80
CA GLU A 10 -13.40 2.32 -15.95
C GLU A 10 -14.89 2.52 -15.65
N SER A 11 -15.55 1.49 -15.13
CA SER A 11 -16.98 1.56 -14.81
C SER A 11 -17.26 2.61 -13.72
N THR A 12 -16.41 2.70 -12.72
CA THR A 12 -16.53 3.70 -11.64
C THR A 12 -16.37 5.12 -12.17
N LEU A 13 -15.34 5.38 -12.96
CA LEU A 13 -15.09 6.71 -13.51
C LEU A 13 -16.18 7.11 -14.52
N THR A 14 -16.64 6.19 -15.36
CA THR A 14 -17.76 6.44 -16.30
C THR A 14 -19.02 6.80 -15.53
N THR A 15 -19.36 6.07 -14.46
CA THR A 15 -20.52 6.40 -13.61
C THR A 15 -20.37 7.77 -12.98
N ILE A 16 -19.21 8.12 -12.48
CA ILE A 16 -18.96 9.46 -11.91
C ILE A 16 -19.16 10.54 -12.97
N CYS A 17 -18.58 10.38 -14.17
CA CYS A 17 -18.73 11.33 -15.27
C CYS A 17 -20.22 11.56 -15.61
N GLN A 18 -21.00 10.50 -15.72
CA GLN A 18 -22.45 10.59 -15.98
C GLN A 18 -23.20 11.35 -14.89
N VAL A 19 -22.96 11.02 -13.60
CA VAL A 19 -23.58 11.70 -12.46
C VAL A 19 -23.19 13.18 -12.41
N GLN A 20 -21.96 13.51 -12.82
CA GLN A 20 -21.47 14.88 -12.88
C GLN A 20 -21.99 15.65 -14.10
N GLY A 21 -22.72 15.00 -15.00
CA GLY A 21 -23.34 15.62 -16.18
C GLY A 21 -22.44 15.63 -17.43
N VAL A 22 -21.50 14.72 -17.52
CA VAL A 22 -20.63 14.49 -18.68
C VAL A 22 -20.98 13.12 -19.24
N ASP A 23 -22.10 13.05 -20.01
CA ASP A 23 -22.66 11.80 -20.51
C ASP A 23 -21.84 11.19 -21.67
N ASP A 24 -21.08 12.01 -22.37
CA ASP A 24 -20.23 11.67 -23.52
C ASP A 24 -18.79 11.31 -23.14
N ALA A 25 -18.51 11.13 -21.86
CA ALA A 25 -17.18 10.77 -21.39
C ALA A 25 -16.82 9.32 -21.76
N VAL A 26 -15.70 9.14 -22.43
CA VAL A 26 -15.08 7.84 -22.69
C VAL A 26 -13.86 7.70 -21.77
N VAL A 27 -13.87 6.67 -20.92
CA VAL A 27 -12.79 6.39 -19.98
C VAL A 27 -12.08 5.11 -20.40
N LEU A 28 -10.76 5.19 -20.54
CA LEU A 28 -9.89 4.04 -20.78
C LEU A 28 -8.86 3.98 -19.65
N ALA A 29 -8.86 2.89 -18.91
CA ALA A 29 -7.89 2.66 -17.84
C ALA A 29 -6.88 1.60 -18.26
N PHE A 30 -5.62 1.87 -17.94
CA PHE A 30 -4.49 0.96 -18.10
C PHE A 30 -3.78 0.85 -16.74
N PRO A 31 -3.00 -0.19 -16.50
CA PRO A 31 -2.23 -0.31 -15.25
C PRO A 31 -1.30 0.89 -14.96
N THR A 32 -0.90 1.62 -16.01
CA THR A 32 0.07 2.72 -15.93
C THR A 32 -0.48 4.08 -16.37
N ALA A 33 -1.73 4.13 -16.86
CA ALA A 33 -2.32 5.37 -17.39
C ALA A 33 -3.84 5.33 -17.29
N VAL A 34 -4.46 6.49 -17.13
CA VAL A 34 -5.90 6.69 -17.32
C VAL A 34 -6.09 7.78 -18.36
N ILE A 35 -6.93 7.51 -19.35
CA ILE A 35 -7.31 8.43 -20.40
C ILE A 35 -8.80 8.73 -20.23
N VAL A 36 -9.16 9.99 -20.17
CA VAL A 36 -10.54 10.44 -20.16
C VAL A 36 -10.74 11.37 -21.33
N GLN A 37 -11.64 11.02 -22.23
CA GLN A 37 -12.06 11.87 -23.35
C GLN A 37 -13.44 12.39 -23.07
N THR A 38 -13.66 13.68 -23.26
CA THR A 38 -14.96 14.35 -23.17
C THR A 38 -15.23 15.16 -24.43
N GLY A 39 -16.48 15.25 -24.84
CA GLY A 39 -16.88 15.95 -26.06
C GLY A 39 -16.69 15.14 -27.35
N GLU A 40 -17.38 15.58 -28.40
CA GLU A 40 -17.36 14.94 -29.72
C GLU A 40 -16.67 15.84 -30.78
N GLY A 41 -16.02 15.18 -31.73
CA GLY A 41 -15.43 15.81 -32.92
C GLY A 41 -14.38 16.87 -32.59
N LYS A 42 -14.53 18.10 -33.15
CA LYS A 42 -13.56 19.18 -33.00
C LYS A 42 -13.49 19.82 -31.60
N GLN A 43 -14.47 19.53 -30.73
CA GLN A 43 -14.53 20.02 -29.36
C GLN A 43 -14.16 18.94 -28.36
N SER A 44 -13.61 17.81 -28.80
CA SER A 44 -13.11 16.76 -27.93
C SER A 44 -11.91 17.22 -27.12
N SER A 45 -11.96 16.99 -25.81
CA SER A 45 -10.86 17.20 -24.88
C SER A 45 -10.39 15.85 -24.35
N VAL A 46 -9.06 15.63 -24.34
CA VAL A 46 -8.48 14.38 -23.82
C VAL A 46 -7.58 14.69 -22.65
N GLY A 47 -7.93 14.17 -21.49
CA GLY A 47 -7.10 14.15 -20.29
C GLY A 47 -6.31 12.86 -20.19
N LEU A 48 -5.00 12.96 -20.02
CA LEU A 48 -4.12 11.81 -19.79
C LEU A 48 -3.45 11.95 -18.43
N GLN A 49 -3.58 10.95 -17.57
CA GLN A 49 -2.88 10.87 -16.30
C GLN A 49 -2.00 9.61 -16.29
N THR A 50 -0.69 9.80 -16.21
CA THR A 50 0.30 8.71 -16.21
C THR A 50 1.05 8.57 -14.89
N ASN A 51 1.02 9.60 -14.04
CA ASN A 51 1.72 9.58 -12.76
C ASN A 51 0.69 9.43 -11.63
N PHE A 52 0.55 8.23 -11.15
CA PHE A 52 -0.32 7.91 -10.02
C PHE A 52 0.46 8.08 -8.73
N GLY A 53 0.95 9.22 -8.36
CA GLY A 53 1.53 9.53 -7.04
C GLY A 53 2.06 8.32 -6.22
N GLY A 54 2.54 8.53 -5.02
CA GLY A 54 2.94 7.44 -4.12
C GLY A 54 1.76 6.53 -3.72
N SER A 55 2.07 5.36 -3.16
CA SER A 55 1.04 4.47 -2.62
C SER A 55 0.28 5.16 -1.48
N LEU A 56 -1.05 5.20 -1.58
CA LEU A 56 -1.90 5.68 -0.51
C LEU A 56 -1.89 4.70 0.66
N ARG A 57 -2.00 5.21 1.88
CA ARG A 57 -2.20 4.39 3.06
C ARG A 57 -3.63 3.85 3.11
N TYR A 58 -3.87 2.78 3.85
CA TYR A 58 -5.21 2.18 3.98
C TYR A 58 -6.27 3.14 4.52
N ASP A 59 -5.92 4.05 5.43
CA ASP A 59 -6.82 5.09 5.92
C ASP A 59 -7.19 6.11 4.84
N GLN A 60 -6.24 6.48 3.99
CA GLN A 60 -6.47 7.35 2.84
C GLN A 60 -7.31 6.63 1.75
N ILE A 61 -7.03 5.35 1.53
CA ILE A 61 -7.82 4.52 0.60
C ILE A 61 -9.29 4.45 1.07
N ALA A 62 -9.52 4.21 2.36
CA ALA A 62 -10.87 4.19 2.92
C ALA A 62 -11.62 5.53 2.71
N ALA A 63 -10.96 6.66 2.99
CA ALA A 63 -11.51 7.98 2.76
C ALA A 63 -11.77 8.26 1.26
N LEU A 64 -10.89 7.78 0.37
CA LEU A 64 -11.07 7.88 -1.08
C LEU A 64 -12.30 7.10 -1.55
N TYR A 65 -12.51 5.88 -1.04
CA TYR A 65 -13.71 5.10 -1.38
C TYR A 65 -15.00 5.77 -0.90
N GLU A 66 -14.97 6.43 0.26
CA GLU A 66 -16.10 7.21 0.76
C GLU A 66 -16.42 8.40 -0.17
N LEU A 67 -15.38 9.13 -0.62
CA LEU A 67 -15.54 10.20 -1.60
C LEU A 67 -16.07 9.68 -2.93
N ILE A 68 -15.53 8.57 -3.45
CA ILE A 68 -16.02 7.91 -4.67
C ILE A 68 -17.50 7.50 -4.52
N GLY A 69 -17.87 6.96 -3.36
CA GLY A 69 -19.26 6.65 -3.03
C GLY A 69 -20.15 7.88 -3.14
N THR A 70 -19.70 9.00 -2.57
CA THR A 70 -20.46 10.25 -2.66
C THR A 70 -20.60 10.78 -4.10
N LEU A 71 -19.51 10.73 -4.88
CA LEU A 71 -19.49 11.19 -6.27
C LEU A 71 -20.35 10.33 -7.21
N LYS A 72 -20.58 9.05 -6.88
CA LYS A 72 -21.47 8.15 -7.64
C LYS A 72 -22.96 8.47 -7.49
N PHE A 73 -23.34 9.12 -6.40
CA PHE A 73 -24.75 9.37 -6.08
C PHE A 73 -25.11 10.85 -6.00
N SER A 74 -24.12 11.73 -5.94
CA SER A 74 -24.34 13.15 -5.77
C SER A 74 -23.46 13.97 -6.69
N ARG A 75 -24.04 15.01 -7.28
CA ARG A 75 -23.26 15.99 -8.05
C ARG A 75 -22.50 16.89 -7.09
N ILE A 76 -21.20 16.94 -7.22
CA ILE A 76 -20.30 17.78 -6.42
C ILE A 76 -19.53 18.68 -7.38
N GLU A 77 -19.33 19.94 -6.99
CA GLU A 77 -18.53 20.84 -7.78
C GLU A 77 -17.08 20.36 -7.90
N PRO A 78 -16.45 20.42 -9.10
CA PRO A 78 -15.09 19.91 -9.32
C PRO A 78 -14.04 20.52 -8.38
N VAL A 79 -14.22 21.80 -7.99
CA VAL A 79 -13.33 22.47 -7.03
C VAL A 79 -13.41 21.83 -5.65
N GLU A 80 -14.62 21.54 -5.19
CA GLU A 80 -14.85 20.87 -3.91
C GLU A 80 -14.33 19.41 -3.92
N ALA A 81 -14.53 18.69 -5.02
CA ALA A 81 -13.99 17.33 -5.18
C ALA A 81 -12.46 17.30 -5.11
N ASN A 82 -11.79 18.25 -5.79
CA ASN A 82 -10.34 18.39 -5.73
C ASN A 82 -9.85 18.76 -4.32
N HIS A 83 -10.53 19.67 -3.65
CA HIS A 83 -10.19 20.05 -2.27
C HIS A 83 -10.24 18.83 -1.34
N ARG A 84 -11.28 18.01 -1.43
CA ARG A 84 -11.39 16.76 -0.65
C ARG A 84 -10.30 15.74 -1.00
N LEU A 85 -9.90 15.63 -2.27
CA LEU A 85 -8.78 14.79 -2.68
C LEU A 85 -7.45 15.26 -2.07
N ASP A 86 -7.23 16.59 -2.03
CA ASP A 86 -6.04 17.17 -1.41
C ASP A 86 -6.03 16.93 0.11
N GLU A 87 -7.18 17.07 0.77
CA GLU A 87 -7.32 16.73 2.19
C GLU A 87 -6.99 15.27 2.45
N ILE A 88 -7.54 14.33 1.65
CA ILE A 88 -7.26 12.90 1.77
C ILE A 88 -5.76 12.60 1.59
N SER A 89 -5.13 13.25 0.60
CA SER A 89 -3.71 13.05 0.32
C SER A 89 -2.81 13.56 1.46
N SER A 90 -3.24 14.61 2.16
CA SER A 90 -2.53 15.26 3.26
C SER A 90 -2.87 14.72 4.66
N LEU A 91 -3.79 13.76 4.77
CA LEU A 91 -4.16 13.17 6.06
C LEU A 91 -2.94 12.73 6.86
N PRO A 92 -2.81 13.14 8.13
CA PRO A 92 -1.74 12.67 8.98
C PRO A 92 -1.90 11.16 9.27
N PRO A 93 -0.80 10.43 9.55
CA PRO A 93 -0.90 9.03 9.92
C PRO A 93 -1.78 8.82 11.16
N LYS A 94 -2.77 7.92 11.05
CA LYS A 94 -3.73 7.63 12.14
C LYS A 94 -3.04 7.14 13.43
N PHE A 95 -1.90 6.43 13.30
CA PHE A 95 -1.19 5.89 14.42
C PHE A 95 0.18 6.57 14.60
N PRO A 96 0.59 6.87 15.85
CA PRO A 96 1.91 7.40 16.13
C PRO A 96 2.99 6.39 15.72
N TRP A 97 4.19 6.89 15.46
CA TRP A 97 5.32 6.08 14.97
C TRP A 97 5.62 4.87 15.87
N VAL A 98 5.51 5.02 17.19
CA VAL A 98 5.73 3.93 18.16
C VAL A 98 4.76 2.78 17.93
N MET A 99 3.47 3.09 17.73
CA MET A 99 2.44 2.08 17.51
C MET A 99 2.64 1.34 16.19
N ARG A 100 3.15 2.03 15.17
CA ARG A 100 3.52 1.42 13.90
C ARG A 100 4.67 0.43 14.06
N VAL A 101 5.73 0.78 14.80
CA VAL A 101 6.86 -0.13 15.09
C VAL A 101 6.40 -1.35 15.89
N ILE A 102 5.57 -1.15 16.91
CA ILE A 102 4.99 -2.26 17.68
C ILE A 102 4.13 -3.17 16.78
N GLY A 103 3.39 -2.61 15.83
CA GLY A 103 2.63 -3.38 14.85
C GLY A 103 3.50 -4.35 14.04
N TYR A 104 4.68 -3.93 13.59
CA TYR A 104 5.64 -4.79 12.91
C TYR A 104 6.14 -5.93 13.81
N SER A 105 6.41 -5.62 15.07
CA SER A 105 6.82 -6.63 16.06
C SER A 105 5.74 -7.68 16.32
N LEU A 106 4.50 -7.23 16.54
CA LEU A 106 3.35 -8.11 16.77
C LEU A 106 3.05 -8.98 15.56
N PHE A 107 3.17 -8.42 14.35
CA PHE A 107 2.99 -9.18 13.11
C PHE A 107 4.03 -10.30 12.99
N ALA A 108 5.32 -9.99 13.16
CA ALA A 108 6.39 -10.98 13.08
C ALA A 108 6.27 -12.06 14.17
N ALA A 109 5.94 -11.67 15.39
CA ALA A 109 5.70 -12.61 16.50
C ALA A 109 4.46 -13.50 16.23
N GLY A 110 3.34 -12.90 15.81
CA GLY A 110 2.11 -13.62 15.52
C GLY A 110 2.27 -14.60 14.35
N PHE A 111 2.98 -14.20 13.29
CA PHE A 111 3.25 -15.09 12.17
C PHE A 111 4.19 -16.24 12.56
N SER A 112 5.16 -15.99 13.47
CA SER A 112 6.03 -17.05 13.97
C SER A 112 5.28 -18.13 14.72
N LEU A 113 4.17 -17.80 15.41
CA LEU A 113 3.34 -18.79 16.13
C LEU A 113 2.72 -19.85 15.21
N ILE A 114 2.51 -19.53 13.93
CA ILE A 114 1.98 -20.48 12.93
C ILE A 114 3.00 -21.59 12.61
N LEU A 115 4.30 -21.29 12.73
CA LEU A 115 5.39 -22.20 12.37
C LEU A 115 5.87 -23.09 13.54
N GLN A 116 5.08 -23.28 14.59
CA GLN A 116 5.40 -24.07 15.78
C GLN A 116 6.74 -23.65 16.44
N PRO A 117 6.84 -22.43 16.93
CA PRO A 117 8.09 -21.89 17.41
C PRO A 117 8.40 -22.29 18.85
N THR A 118 9.68 -22.22 19.21
CA THR A 118 10.08 -22.13 20.62
C THR A 118 9.82 -20.70 21.15
N PRO A 119 9.66 -20.49 22.47
CA PRO A 119 9.53 -19.14 23.03
C PRO A 119 10.68 -18.21 22.62
N ALA A 120 11.89 -18.72 22.51
CA ALA A 120 13.06 -17.96 22.04
C ALA A 120 12.89 -17.47 20.60
N THR A 121 12.32 -18.31 19.71
CA THR A 121 12.04 -17.92 18.32
C THR A 121 11.04 -16.80 18.24
N VAL A 122 9.94 -16.85 19.03
CA VAL A 122 8.92 -15.78 19.04
C VAL A 122 9.54 -14.45 19.49
N VAL A 123 10.33 -14.46 20.56
CA VAL A 123 11.02 -13.25 21.05
C VAL A 123 11.98 -12.70 20.01
N THR A 124 12.76 -13.56 19.36
CA THR A 124 13.69 -13.15 18.30
C THR A 124 12.93 -12.53 17.12
N CYS A 125 11.84 -13.14 16.65
CA CYS A 125 10.99 -12.58 15.60
C CYS A 125 10.38 -11.23 15.99
N ALA A 126 9.95 -11.07 17.26
CA ALA A 126 9.43 -9.80 17.76
C ALA A 126 10.50 -8.70 17.73
N LEU A 127 11.71 -8.99 18.18
CA LEU A 127 12.84 -8.04 18.17
C LEU A 127 13.26 -7.65 16.75
N LEU A 128 13.33 -8.62 15.83
CA LEU A 128 13.60 -8.35 14.42
C LEU A 128 12.47 -7.54 13.78
N GLY A 129 11.22 -7.79 14.15
CA GLY A 129 10.07 -6.98 13.74
C GLY A 129 10.18 -5.53 14.21
N LEU A 130 10.63 -5.27 15.44
CA LEU A 130 10.92 -3.91 15.93
C LEU A 130 12.01 -3.23 15.08
N LEU A 131 13.08 -3.94 14.78
CA LEU A 131 14.17 -3.42 13.96
C LEU A 131 13.67 -3.02 12.56
N ILE A 132 12.91 -3.89 11.91
CA ILE A 132 12.31 -3.62 10.60
C ILE A 132 11.37 -2.43 10.68
N GLY A 133 10.48 -2.38 11.68
CA GLY A 133 9.57 -1.27 11.88
C GLY A 133 10.30 0.07 12.05
N ALA A 134 11.40 0.10 12.79
CA ALA A 134 12.24 1.28 12.94
C ALA A 134 12.88 1.73 11.62
N ILE A 135 13.40 0.79 10.82
CA ILE A 135 13.97 1.07 9.50
C ILE A 135 12.91 1.63 8.55
N TYR A 136 11.69 1.06 8.56
CA TYR A 136 10.59 1.52 7.70
C TYR A 136 10.07 2.91 8.03
N LEU A 137 10.32 3.41 9.24
CA LEU A 137 9.99 4.80 9.60
C LEU A 137 10.91 5.81 8.93
N THR A 138 12.07 5.39 8.45
CA THR A 138 13.00 6.24 7.73
C THR A 138 12.47 6.45 6.31
N ASN A 139 11.64 7.48 6.14
CA ASN A 139 10.96 7.83 4.89
C ASN A 139 11.94 8.41 3.83
N TRP A 140 12.83 7.59 3.30
CA TRP A 140 13.70 7.96 2.19
C TRP A 140 13.13 7.39 0.88
N PRO A 141 12.52 8.21 0.02
CA PRO A 141 11.81 7.73 -1.18
C PRO A 141 12.71 6.95 -2.14
N THR A 142 13.97 7.32 -2.25
CA THR A 142 14.95 6.62 -3.10
C THR A 142 15.35 5.25 -2.55
N LEU A 143 15.26 5.05 -1.23
CA LEU A 143 15.63 3.81 -0.59
C LEU A 143 14.49 2.76 -0.59
N GLN A 144 13.25 3.19 -0.75
CA GLN A 144 12.08 2.29 -0.65
C GLN A 144 12.11 1.14 -1.65
N LEU A 145 12.71 1.33 -2.83
CA LEU A 145 12.83 0.25 -3.82
C LEU A 145 13.89 -0.79 -3.43
N VAL A 146 14.98 -0.36 -2.81
CA VAL A 146 16.12 -1.21 -2.44
C VAL A 146 16.00 -1.73 -1.01
N LEU A 147 15.20 -1.05 -0.19
CA LEU A 147 15.02 -1.33 1.24
C LEU A 147 14.64 -2.80 1.53
N PRO A 148 13.70 -3.45 0.81
CA PRO A 148 13.38 -4.85 1.05
C PRO A 148 14.59 -5.77 0.88
N ALA A 149 15.41 -5.54 -0.14
CA ALA A 149 16.60 -6.35 -0.42
C ALA A 149 17.67 -6.16 0.66
N VAL A 150 17.94 -4.90 1.04
CA VAL A 150 18.93 -4.57 2.09
C VAL A 150 18.49 -5.14 3.43
N VAL A 151 17.24 -4.92 3.82
CA VAL A 151 16.72 -5.42 5.09
C VAL A 151 16.71 -6.95 5.12
N SER A 152 16.32 -7.61 4.05
CA SER A 152 16.35 -9.07 3.95
C SER A 152 17.77 -9.59 4.12
N PHE A 153 18.75 -8.95 3.49
CA PHE A 153 20.16 -9.33 3.63
C PHE A 153 20.65 -9.15 5.07
N VAL A 154 20.40 -8.00 5.68
CA VAL A 154 20.83 -7.70 7.07
C VAL A 154 20.19 -8.65 8.06
N VAL A 155 18.87 -8.87 7.97
CA VAL A 155 18.13 -9.79 8.84
C VAL A 155 18.67 -11.22 8.69
N THR A 156 18.89 -11.67 7.45
CA THR A 156 19.45 -13.01 7.20
C THR A 156 20.84 -13.15 7.80
N ALA A 157 21.71 -12.16 7.63
CA ALA A 157 23.05 -12.17 8.23
C ALA A 157 22.99 -12.22 9.76
N ILE A 158 22.13 -11.41 10.39
CA ILE A 158 21.93 -11.41 11.85
C ILE A 158 21.47 -12.80 12.32
N VAL A 159 20.45 -13.38 11.67
CA VAL A 159 19.90 -14.68 12.07
C VAL A 159 20.93 -15.80 11.91
N LEU A 160 21.69 -15.81 10.83
CA LEU A 160 22.73 -16.82 10.60
C LEU A 160 23.87 -16.71 11.62
N VAL A 161 24.31 -15.50 11.97
CA VAL A 161 25.34 -15.30 13.00
C VAL A 161 24.80 -15.71 14.36
N ALA A 162 23.58 -15.27 14.72
CA ALA A 162 22.94 -15.60 15.99
C ALA A 162 22.70 -17.13 16.13
N SER A 163 22.29 -17.82 15.07
CA SER A 163 22.06 -19.25 15.10
C SER A 163 23.35 -20.05 15.39
N ARG A 164 24.49 -19.56 14.86
CA ARG A 164 25.81 -20.18 15.12
C ARG A 164 26.30 -19.94 16.56
N GLN A 165 26.02 -18.75 17.12
CA GLN A 165 26.51 -18.39 18.45
C GLN A 165 25.63 -18.90 19.59
N PHE A 166 24.33 -18.87 19.39
CA PHE A 166 23.32 -19.19 20.43
C PHE A 166 22.63 -20.54 20.23
N GLY A 167 23.03 -21.30 19.20
CA GLY A 167 22.43 -22.60 18.92
C GLY A 167 20.93 -22.51 18.62
N LEU A 168 20.47 -21.41 17.98
CA LEU A 168 19.07 -21.25 17.64
C LEU A 168 18.66 -22.35 16.66
N GLU A 169 17.57 -23.03 16.99
CA GLU A 169 17.00 -24.07 16.15
C GLU A 169 16.52 -23.45 14.85
N ASP A 170 16.79 -24.10 13.73
CA ASP A 170 16.30 -23.87 12.39
C ASP A 170 16.13 -22.37 11.99
N PRO A 171 17.17 -21.73 11.39
CA PRO A 171 17.13 -20.33 10.97
C PRO A 171 15.94 -19.98 10.08
N ILE A 172 15.41 -20.94 9.30
CA ILE A 172 14.29 -20.74 8.38
C ILE A 172 13.03 -20.36 9.14
N ARG A 173 12.78 -20.94 10.32
CA ARG A 173 11.63 -20.63 11.18
C ARG A 173 11.64 -19.21 11.72
N ILE A 174 12.80 -18.56 11.75
CA ILE A 174 12.93 -17.15 12.13
C ILE A 174 12.84 -16.26 10.90
N LEU A 175 13.45 -16.64 9.80
CA LEU A 175 13.51 -15.84 8.58
C LEU A 175 12.14 -15.69 7.93
N VAL A 176 11.36 -16.77 7.83
CA VAL A 176 10.06 -16.74 7.15
C VAL A 176 9.10 -15.73 7.78
N PRO A 177 8.81 -15.72 9.11
CA PRO A 177 7.90 -14.76 9.72
C PRO A 177 8.32 -13.31 9.54
N VAL A 178 9.62 -13.07 9.57
CA VAL A 178 10.19 -11.73 9.51
C VAL A 178 10.20 -11.19 8.07
N LEU A 179 10.46 -12.06 7.09
CA LEU A 179 10.59 -11.67 5.69
C LEU A 179 9.27 -11.75 4.90
N VAL A 180 8.28 -12.48 5.38
CA VAL A 180 6.97 -12.61 4.70
C VAL A 180 6.29 -11.25 4.46
N MET A 181 6.59 -10.27 5.31
CA MET A 181 6.09 -8.91 5.18
C MET A 181 6.56 -8.22 3.88
N PHE A 182 7.70 -8.62 3.32
CA PHE A 182 8.22 -8.07 2.07
C PHE A 182 7.65 -8.75 0.83
N LEU A 183 6.91 -9.85 1.00
CA LEU A 183 6.24 -10.50 -0.12
C LEU A 183 5.06 -9.63 -0.56
N PRO A 184 5.01 -9.23 -1.84
CA PRO A 184 3.90 -8.45 -2.37
C PRO A 184 2.67 -9.35 -2.58
N GLY A 185 2.07 -9.81 -1.46
CA GLY A 185 0.95 -10.77 -1.48
C GLY A 185 -0.19 -10.31 -2.38
N ALA A 186 -0.55 -9.04 -2.31
CA ALA A 186 -1.59 -8.47 -3.15
C ALA A 186 -1.21 -8.41 -4.64
N ALA A 187 0.07 -8.30 -4.98
CA ALA A 187 0.51 -8.31 -6.38
C ALA A 187 0.59 -9.72 -6.99
N ILE A 188 0.58 -10.77 -6.14
CA ILE A 188 0.62 -12.17 -6.59
C ILE A 188 -0.81 -12.70 -6.84
N THR A 189 -1.83 -12.09 -6.22
CA THR A 189 -3.23 -12.53 -6.28
C THR A 189 -4.07 -11.82 -7.34
N ILE A 190 -3.50 -10.90 -8.09
CA ILE A 190 -4.12 -10.20 -9.23
C ILE A 190 -3.61 -10.81 -10.53
#